data_f442e86155438be064922e94d6ae7154
#
_entry.id   f442e86155438be064922e94d6ae7154
#
_cell.length_a   1.000
_cell.length_b   1.000
_cell.length_c   1.000
_cell.angle_alpha   90.00
_cell.angle_beta   90.00
_cell.angle_gamma   90.00
#
_symmetry.space_group_name_H-M   'P 1'
#
loop_
_entity.id
_entity.type
_entity.pdbx_description
1 polymer ?
#
loop_
_entity_poly.entity_id
_entity_poly.type
_entity_poly.pdbx_seq_one_letter_code
_entity_poly.pdbx_strand_id
1 'polypeptide(L)'
;MSEKFKNSIVLCLLIAAFTLLPDLIYGLVNEFYRGNQTKKSVTISLAFALLIAFSKPNRFLKCIFLVMLFLQASQLMYFHYFGSFYSAFDILLALKEPQDALLGLFDIAFFLLIPLGISGITFFVVYYFWRKLSDGNFSHVTFNYLLLIVLCLPFLQSLNAESSQKFQPNVTHSAIRNGLYTYAYFTAYKLKQTLNIKNNIPDYKEYVVETISKVDANIVIIMGESLSSENMQLFGYHRKTTPRLSRLKGNHRFIYQQSISSAVSTRVSLALFYNTVYEPDNIAHIQSMDTALYRLAKQSGFNTHYITTQKNAGGLTYSFSLKDIDTWKDNSHLNHHPSHYDDRLLKELKAMNLDYSQPQFITLHMRSAHTPYIDNYPKEQSAYPVDGQSYTDYLLNSYDNSVLFNDGVIMDIFDFFDTTGHPTYIFFTADHGELTGQNGRFGHNQVDLDIANVPFLFYGANVSEKRVTALANDLGNLPNHYVISKKIAALLGYKITNPNEKNGKFYLNGTAVFGEAGFIEYDIKEVKKQYGID
;
A
#
# COMPACT_ATOMS: atom_id res chain seq x y z
N MET A 1 -54.72 11.78 -0.89
CA MET A 1 -53.43 11.72 -0.21
C MET A 1 -53.28 12.95 0.65
N SER A 2 -53.06 12.81 1.97
CA SER A 2 -52.94 13.96 2.85
C SER A 2 -51.73 14.85 2.49
N GLU A 3 -51.82 16.16 2.77
CA GLU A 3 -50.72 17.10 2.50
C GLU A 3 -49.43 16.68 3.22
N LYS A 4 -49.57 16.20 4.46
CA LYS A 4 -48.45 15.66 5.24
C LYS A 4 -47.72 14.50 4.54
N PHE A 5 -48.48 13.61 3.90
CA PHE A 5 -47.88 12.49 3.17
C PHE A 5 -47.16 12.93 1.88
N LYS A 6 -47.73 13.97 1.19
CA LYS A 6 -47.05 14.59 0.04
C LYS A 6 -45.72 15.21 0.45
N ASN A 7 -45.67 15.92 1.58
CA ASN A 7 -44.44 16.51 2.10
C ASN A 7 -43.39 15.44 2.44
N SER A 8 -43.79 14.30 3.00
CA SER A 8 -42.87 13.19 3.26
C SER A 8 -42.27 12.59 1.97
N ILE A 9 -43.06 12.50 0.90
CA ILE A 9 -42.57 12.06 -0.41
C ILE A 9 -41.54 13.04 -0.99
N VAL A 10 -41.88 14.34 -0.94
CA VAL A 10 -40.95 15.40 -1.40
C VAL A 10 -39.64 15.35 -0.62
N LEU A 11 -39.71 15.21 0.70
CA LEU A 11 -38.54 15.02 1.53
C LEU A 11 -37.73 13.77 1.16
N CYS A 12 -38.40 12.66 0.91
CA CYS A 12 -37.70 11.42 0.46
C CYS A 12 -36.91 11.67 -0.83
N LEU A 13 -37.51 12.33 -1.82
CA LEU A 13 -36.85 12.67 -3.08
C LEU A 13 -35.66 13.61 -2.89
N LEU A 14 -35.80 14.61 -2.03
CA LEU A 14 -34.73 15.57 -1.70
C LEU A 14 -33.55 14.87 -0.99
N ILE A 15 -33.84 14.00 -0.05
CA ILE A 15 -32.80 13.24 0.68
C ILE A 15 -32.14 12.23 -0.25
N ALA A 16 -32.91 11.56 -1.12
CA ALA A 16 -32.34 10.69 -2.15
C ALA A 16 -31.43 11.45 -3.10
N ALA A 17 -31.83 12.66 -3.53
CA ALA A 17 -30.97 13.53 -4.31
C ALA A 17 -29.69 13.90 -3.56
N PHE A 18 -29.75 14.20 -2.26
CA PHE A 18 -28.56 14.46 -1.45
C PHE A 18 -27.61 13.26 -1.37
N THR A 19 -28.14 12.05 -1.23
CA THR A 19 -27.30 10.85 -1.13
C THR A 19 -26.73 10.40 -2.47
N LEU A 20 -27.35 10.78 -3.59
CA LEU A 20 -26.97 10.34 -4.94
C LEU A 20 -26.22 11.41 -5.73
N LEU A 21 -26.67 12.67 -5.61
CA LEU A 21 -26.22 13.75 -6.48
C LEU A 21 -24.73 14.08 -6.37
N PRO A 22 -24.11 14.16 -5.17
CA PRO A 22 -22.68 14.40 -5.09
C PRO A 22 -21.85 13.35 -5.78
N ASP A 23 -22.21 12.05 -5.63
CA ASP A 23 -21.54 10.96 -6.33
C ASP A 23 -21.73 11.06 -7.85
N LEU A 24 -22.94 11.42 -8.32
CA LEU A 24 -23.21 11.57 -9.76
C LEU A 24 -22.49 12.78 -10.36
N ILE A 25 -22.53 13.93 -9.68
CA ILE A 25 -21.83 15.15 -10.14
C ILE A 25 -20.32 14.89 -10.17
N TYR A 26 -19.80 14.25 -9.13
CA TYR A 26 -18.39 13.93 -9.08
C TYR A 26 -17.98 12.93 -10.18
N GLY A 27 -18.83 11.96 -10.52
CA GLY A 27 -18.64 11.05 -11.63
C GLY A 27 -18.63 11.73 -13.02
N LEU A 28 -19.21 12.94 -13.15
CA LEU A 28 -19.09 13.76 -14.36
C LEU A 28 -17.74 14.50 -14.43
N VAL A 29 -17.14 14.78 -13.25
CA VAL A 29 -15.83 15.44 -13.15
C VAL A 29 -14.68 14.44 -13.24
N ASN A 30 -14.91 13.21 -12.78
CA ASN A 30 -13.92 12.13 -12.75
C ASN A 30 -14.50 10.87 -13.41
N GLU A 31 -14.05 10.58 -14.64
CA GLU A 31 -14.53 9.45 -15.46
C GLU A 31 -14.30 8.07 -14.84
N PHE A 32 -13.35 7.94 -13.91
CA PHE A 32 -13.06 6.69 -13.20
C PHE A 32 -14.01 6.42 -12.04
N TYR A 33 -14.75 7.44 -11.61
CA TYR A 33 -15.70 7.29 -10.53
C TYR A 33 -17.07 6.83 -11.03
N ARG A 34 -17.50 5.65 -10.62
CA ARG A 34 -18.78 5.03 -11.02
C ARG A 34 -19.75 4.85 -9.85
N GLY A 35 -19.61 5.64 -8.81
CA GLY A 35 -20.48 5.60 -7.64
C GLY A 35 -21.97 5.74 -8.00
N ASN A 36 -22.80 4.93 -7.35
CA ASN A 36 -24.25 4.92 -7.56
C ASN A 36 -24.74 4.52 -8.97
N GLN A 37 -23.89 4.01 -9.84
CA GLN A 37 -24.33 3.53 -11.16
C GLN A 37 -24.98 2.15 -11.11
N THR A 38 -24.87 1.43 -9.99
CA THR A 38 -25.52 0.13 -9.84
C THR A 38 -26.96 0.26 -9.35
N LYS A 39 -27.89 -0.52 -9.91
CA LYS A 39 -29.29 -0.59 -9.44
C LYS A 39 -29.37 -0.80 -7.92
N LYS A 40 -28.47 -1.61 -7.37
CA LYS A 40 -28.37 -1.91 -5.93
C LYS A 40 -28.04 -0.66 -5.11
N SER A 41 -27.08 0.15 -5.53
CA SER A 41 -26.68 1.38 -4.83
C SER A 41 -27.81 2.41 -4.82
N VAL A 42 -28.50 2.60 -5.96
CA VAL A 42 -29.66 3.48 -6.04
C VAL A 42 -30.80 3.01 -5.14
N THR A 43 -31.12 1.70 -5.14
CA THR A 43 -32.17 1.12 -4.29
C THR A 43 -31.87 1.32 -2.80
N ILE A 44 -30.62 1.11 -2.38
CA ILE A 44 -30.20 1.31 -0.98
C ILE A 44 -30.33 2.80 -0.59
N SER A 45 -29.89 3.71 -1.46
CA SER A 45 -30.00 5.16 -1.22
C SER A 45 -31.45 5.61 -1.10
N LEU A 46 -32.35 5.10 -1.96
CA LEU A 46 -33.78 5.39 -1.90
C LEU A 46 -34.43 4.84 -0.61
N ALA A 47 -34.11 3.60 -0.22
CA ALA A 47 -34.61 3.02 1.02
C ALA A 47 -34.16 3.82 2.25
N PHE A 48 -32.91 4.26 2.26
CA PHE A 48 -32.36 5.08 3.32
C PHE A 48 -33.01 6.47 3.37
N ALA A 49 -33.21 7.10 2.23
CA ALA A 49 -33.91 8.38 2.11
C ALA A 49 -35.35 8.28 2.62
N LEU A 50 -36.05 7.17 2.32
CA LEU A 50 -37.40 6.92 2.80
C LEU A 50 -37.43 6.82 4.33
N LEU A 51 -36.53 6.08 4.95
CA LEU A 51 -36.43 5.97 6.41
C LEU A 51 -36.25 7.35 7.06
N ILE A 52 -35.35 8.19 6.53
CA ILE A 52 -35.09 9.53 7.04
C ILE A 52 -36.32 10.44 6.85
N ALA A 53 -36.97 10.42 5.69
CA ALA A 53 -38.11 11.28 5.38
C ALA A 53 -39.34 11.03 6.26
N PHE A 54 -39.53 9.76 6.68
CA PHE A 54 -40.62 9.35 7.57
C PHE A 54 -40.21 9.31 9.05
N SER A 55 -38.97 9.56 9.39
CA SER A 55 -38.52 9.68 10.77
C SER A 55 -39.00 10.97 11.44
N LYS A 56 -39.33 10.89 12.74
CA LYS A 56 -39.72 12.06 13.52
C LYS A 56 -38.55 13.04 13.64
N PRO A 57 -38.68 14.31 13.26
CA PRO A 57 -37.65 15.32 13.39
C PRO A 57 -37.19 15.50 14.83
N ASN A 58 -35.90 15.30 15.08
CA ASN A 58 -35.28 15.45 16.39
C ASN A 58 -33.77 15.72 16.26
N ARG A 59 -33.07 15.85 17.40
CA ARG A 59 -31.60 16.06 17.43
C ARG A 59 -30.82 14.89 16.78
N PHE A 60 -31.32 13.68 16.91
CA PHE A 60 -30.70 12.47 16.31
C PHE A 60 -30.62 12.59 14.78
N LEU A 61 -31.71 13.01 14.10
CA LEU A 61 -31.68 13.19 12.65
C LEU A 61 -30.71 14.29 12.21
N LYS A 62 -30.58 15.37 12.98
CA LYS A 62 -29.59 16.42 12.70
C LYS A 62 -28.17 15.88 12.75
N CYS A 63 -27.87 15.05 13.77
CA CYS A 63 -26.58 14.37 13.85
C CYS A 63 -26.34 13.43 12.65
N ILE A 64 -27.36 12.67 12.22
CA ILE A 64 -27.26 11.80 11.03
C ILE A 64 -26.91 12.59 9.78
N PHE A 65 -27.56 13.74 9.53
CA PHE A 65 -27.23 14.58 8.38
C PHE A 65 -25.77 15.05 8.41
N LEU A 66 -25.25 15.45 9.57
CA LEU A 66 -23.85 15.87 9.74
C LEU A 66 -22.88 14.70 9.51
N VAL A 67 -23.21 13.52 10.04
CA VAL A 67 -22.42 12.30 9.81
C VAL A 67 -22.41 11.93 8.33
N MET A 68 -23.57 12.01 7.65
CA MET A 68 -23.63 11.73 6.21
C MET A 68 -22.78 12.73 5.40
N LEU A 69 -22.83 14.03 5.72
CA LEU A 69 -21.97 15.03 5.09
C LEU A 69 -20.49 14.68 5.30
N PHE A 70 -20.10 14.37 6.54
CA PHE A 70 -18.73 14.00 6.86
C PHE A 70 -18.26 12.76 6.08
N LEU A 71 -19.05 11.68 6.08
CA LEU A 71 -18.72 10.44 5.37
C LEU A 71 -18.59 10.68 3.86
N GLN A 72 -19.51 11.45 3.28
CA GLN A 72 -19.53 11.75 1.86
C GLN A 72 -18.34 12.63 1.46
N ALA A 73 -18.20 13.78 2.14
CA ALA A 73 -17.14 14.73 1.82
C ALA A 73 -15.75 14.12 2.00
N SER A 74 -15.49 13.47 3.13
CA SER A 74 -14.17 12.88 3.41
C SER A 74 -13.79 11.78 2.42
N GLN A 75 -14.74 10.91 2.07
CA GLN A 75 -14.49 9.85 1.08
C GLN A 75 -14.27 10.42 -0.33
N LEU A 76 -15.06 11.41 -0.77
CA LEU A 76 -14.86 12.04 -2.07
C LEU A 76 -13.57 12.87 -2.13
N MET A 77 -13.19 13.52 -1.03
CA MET A 77 -11.90 14.23 -0.94
C MET A 77 -10.73 13.28 -1.11
N TYR A 78 -10.73 12.16 -0.40
CA TYR A 78 -9.69 11.14 -0.52
C TYR A 78 -9.68 10.55 -1.93
N PHE A 79 -10.86 10.23 -2.48
CA PHE A 79 -10.97 9.72 -3.85
C PHE A 79 -10.46 10.71 -4.89
N HIS A 80 -10.68 12.01 -4.67
CA HIS A 80 -10.23 13.05 -5.61
C HIS A 80 -8.71 13.07 -5.76
N TYR A 81 -7.98 12.78 -4.69
CA TYR A 81 -6.53 12.76 -4.69
C TYR A 81 -5.96 11.38 -5.05
N PHE A 82 -6.42 10.34 -4.36
CA PHE A 82 -5.84 9.00 -4.49
C PHE A 82 -6.51 8.13 -5.58
N GLY A 83 -7.64 8.55 -6.17
CA GLY A 83 -8.41 7.74 -7.12
C GLY A 83 -9.10 6.53 -6.50
N SER A 84 -9.11 6.43 -5.17
CA SER A 84 -9.76 5.38 -4.38
C SER A 84 -10.35 5.95 -3.11
N PHE A 85 -11.24 5.20 -2.46
CA PHE A 85 -11.78 5.56 -1.15
C PHE A 85 -10.86 5.07 -0.03
N TYR A 86 -10.76 5.85 1.08
CA TYR A 86 -10.02 5.39 2.24
C TYR A 86 -10.73 4.23 2.94
N SER A 87 -9.94 3.30 3.43
CA SER A 87 -10.35 2.11 4.16
C SER A 87 -10.18 2.31 5.68
N ALA A 88 -10.60 1.33 6.46
CA ALA A 88 -10.35 1.29 7.90
C ALA A 88 -8.84 1.30 8.24
N PHE A 89 -8.01 0.79 7.35
CA PHE A 89 -6.55 0.74 7.53
C PHE A 89 -5.90 2.10 7.30
N ASP A 90 -6.43 2.89 6.36
CA ASP A 90 -5.98 4.27 6.18
C ASP A 90 -6.23 5.12 7.43
N ILE A 91 -7.39 4.90 8.11
CA ILE A 91 -7.69 5.55 9.39
C ILE A 91 -6.70 5.08 10.47
N LEU A 92 -6.40 3.77 10.54
CA LEU A 92 -5.43 3.23 11.49
C LEU A 92 -4.04 3.78 11.25
N LEU A 93 -3.62 3.89 10.00
CA LEU A 93 -2.33 4.46 9.61
C LEU A 93 -2.24 5.94 9.99
N ALA A 94 -3.25 6.74 9.66
CA ALA A 94 -3.32 8.15 10.03
C ALA A 94 -3.25 8.37 11.56
N LEU A 95 -3.83 7.47 12.35
CA LEU A 95 -3.74 7.52 13.81
C LEU A 95 -2.36 7.07 14.35
N LYS A 96 -1.63 6.23 13.63
CA LYS A 96 -0.27 5.82 13.99
C LYS A 96 0.77 6.88 13.61
N GLU A 97 0.53 7.61 12.52
CA GLU A 97 1.43 8.61 11.94
C GLU A 97 0.70 9.96 11.73
N PRO A 98 0.23 10.60 12.80
CA PRO A 98 -0.63 11.79 12.67
C PRO A 98 0.10 13.00 12.06
N GLN A 99 1.41 13.10 12.22
CA GLN A 99 2.21 14.19 11.64
C GLN A 99 2.29 14.07 10.12
N ASP A 100 2.58 12.87 9.60
CA ASP A 100 2.66 12.62 8.16
C ASP A 100 1.29 12.76 7.51
N ALA A 101 0.23 12.30 8.18
CA ALA A 101 -1.15 12.48 7.72
C ALA A 101 -1.56 13.96 7.64
N LEU A 102 -1.16 14.77 8.62
CA LEU A 102 -1.44 16.21 8.63
C LEU A 102 -0.65 16.95 7.54
N LEU A 103 0.64 16.66 7.38
CA LEU A 103 1.47 17.27 6.33
C LEU A 103 0.89 16.94 4.95
N GLY A 104 0.53 15.68 4.69
CA GLY A 104 -0.11 15.28 3.45
C GLY A 104 -1.43 16.00 3.18
N LEU A 105 -2.25 16.25 4.23
CA LEU A 105 -3.49 17.03 4.09
C LEU A 105 -3.24 18.49 3.72
N PHE A 106 -2.20 19.13 4.26
CA PHE A 106 -1.87 20.51 3.92
C PHE A 106 -1.40 20.64 2.46
N ASP A 107 -0.61 19.68 1.99
CA ASP A 107 -0.09 19.68 0.61
C ASP A 107 -1.19 19.57 -0.44
N ILE A 108 -2.30 18.87 -0.12
CA ILE A 108 -3.41 18.64 -1.03
C ILE A 108 -4.64 19.52 -0.76
N ALA A 109 -4.59 20.38 0.25
CA ALA A 109 -5.77 21.11 0.75
C ALA A 109 -6.55 21.86 -0.35
N PHE A 110 -5.86 22.46 -1.32
CA PHE A 110 -6.49 23.17 -2.44
C PHE A 110 -7.34 22.25 -3.33
N PHE A 111 -6.87 21.02 -3.57
CA PHE A 111 -7.59 20.05 -4.41
C PHE A 111 -8.85 19.50 -3.74
N LEU A 112 -8.93 19.58 -2.41
CA LEU A 112 -10.05 19.06 -1.65
C LEU A 112 -11.28 20.00 -1.70
N LEU A 113 -11.14 21.22 -2.21
CA LEU A 113 -12.21 22.21 -2.26
C LEU A 113 -13.37 21.79 -3.19
N ILE A 114 -13.08 21.10 -4.31
CA ILE A 114 -14.10 20.67 -5.27
C ILE A 114 -15.06 19.65 -4.64
N PRO A 115 -14.61 18.49 -4.14
CA PRO A 115 -15.52 17.52 -3.53
C PRO A 115 -16.20 18.05 -2.25
N LEU A 116 -15.51 18.87 -1.47
CA LEU A 116 -16.08 19.52 -0.30
C LEU A 116 -17.19 20.50 -0.69
N GLY A 117 -16.98 21.29 -1.75
CA GLY A 117 -17.98 22.23 -2.29
C GLY A 117 -19.21 21.50 -2.80
N ILE A 118 -19.05 20.43 -3.59
CA ILE A 118 -20.16 19.61 -4.11
C ILE A 118 -20.99 19.04 -2.94
N SER A 119 -20.33 18.39 -1.96
CA SER A 119 -21.01 17.80 -0.81
C SER A 119 -21.66 18.85 0.10
N GLY A 120 -20.98 19.98 0.33
CA GLY A 120 -21.47 21.05 1.18
C GLY A 120 -22.69 21.76 0.58
N ILE A 121 -22.65 22.13 -0.70
CA ILE A 121 -23.79 22.81 -1.36
C ILE A 121 -25.02 21.90 -1.36
N THR A 122 -24.86 20.63 -1.76
CA THR A 122 -25.99 19.69 -1.76
C THR A 122 -26.53 19.46 -0.35
N PHE A 123 -25.66 19.36 0.67
CA PHE A 123 -26.07 19.28 2.07
C PHE A 123 -26.91 20.50 2.50
N PHE A 124 -26.41 21.70 2.26
CA PHE A 124 -27.12 22.93 2.69
C PHE A 124 -28.49 23.08 2.01
N VAL A 125 -28.57 22.76 0.71
CA VAL A 125 -29.85 22.80 -0.03
C VAL A 125 -30.84 21.80 0.57
N VAL A 126 -30.44 20.55 0.76
CA VAL A 126 -31.35 19.52 1.29
C VAL A 126 -31.71 19.79 2.74
N TYR A 127 -30.76 20.23 3.57
CA TYR A 127 -31.00 20.55 4.96
C TYR A 127 -31.98 21.75 5.11
N TYR A 128 -31.86 22.76 4.24
CA TYR A 128 -32.81 23.90 4.20
C TYR A 128 -34.23 23.41 3.91
N PHE A 129 -34.44 22.61 2.86
CA PHE A 129 -35.76 22.08 2.52
C PHE A 129 -36.27 21.10 3.58
N TRP A 130 -35.41 20.26 4.14
CA TRP A 130 -35.79 19.36 5.23
C TRP A 130 -36.31 20.14 6.44
N ARG A 131 -35.62 21.21 6.85
CA ARG A 131 -36.08 22.08 7.94
C ARG A 131 -37.42 22.74 7.64
N LYS A 132 -37.65 23.18 6.41
CA LYS A 132 -38.88 23.84 5.99
C LYS A 132 -40.07 22.88 5.92
N LEU A 133 -39.88 21.66 5.49
CA LEU A 133 -40.93 20.67 5.24
C LEU A 133 -41.15 19.70 6.43
N SER A 134 -40.21 19.58 7.34
CA SER A 134 -40.24 18.59 8.42
C SER A 134 -41.38 18.82 9.45
N ASP A 135 -41.82 20.07 9.65
CA ASP A 135 -42.91 20.36 10.59
C ASP A 135 -44.27 19.97 10.02
N GLY A 136 -44.41 19.86 8.72
CA GLY A 136 -45.62 19.50 7.99
C GLY A 136 -45.65 18.11 7.38
N ASN A 137 -44.68 17.22 7.69
CA ASN A 137 -44.61 15.88 7.13
C ASN A 137 -45.34 14.82 7.96
N PHE A 138 -45.62 13.66 7.33
CA PHE A 138 -46.05 12.47 8.05
C PHE A 138 -44.81 11.77 8.59
N SER A 139 -44.61 11.80 9.91
CA SER A 139 -43.44 11.24 10.55
C SER A 139 -43.80 10.45 11.82
N HIS A 140 -43.06 9.38 12.10
CA HIS A 140 -43.27 8.55 13.27
C HIS A 140 -41.92 8.11 13.87
N VAL A 141 -41.88 8.01 15.20
CA VAL A 141 -40.65 7.65 15.94
C VAL A 141 -40.14 6.26 15.60
N THR A 142 -40.98 5.34 15.18
CA THR A 142 -40.61 3.99 14.76
C THR A 142 -39.57 4.03 13.62
N PHE A 143 -39.68 4.98 12.70
CA PHE A 143 -38.68 5.11 11.60
C PHE A 143 -37.33 5.55 12.11
N ASN A 144 -37.25 6.32 13.22
CA ASN A 144 -35.96 6.63 13.85
C ASN A 144 -35.27 5.36 14.38
N TYR A 145 -36.02 4.45 15.01
CA TYR A 145 -35.47 3.17 15.48
C TYR A 145 -35.06 2.26 14.33
N LEU A 146 -35.89 2.16 13.28
CA LEU A 146 -35.53 1.41 12.07
C LEU A 146 -34.27 1.95 11.42
N LEU A 147 -34.14 3.27 11.32
CA LEU A 147 -32.96 3.93 10.80
C LEU A 147 -31.72 3.62 11.63
N LEU A 148 -31.83 3.67 12.97
CA LEU A 148 -30.73 3.31 13.86
C LEU A 148 -30.30 1.83 13.66
N ILE A 149 -31.26 0.91 13.56
CA ILE A 149 -30.97 -0.51 13.30
C ILE A 149 -30.22 -0.66 11.98
N VAL A 150 -30.69 -0.01 10.90
CA VAL A 150 -30.04 -0.09 9.58
C VAL A 150 -28.62 0.47 9.60
N LEU A 151 -28.40 1.56 10.33
CA LEU A 151 -27.06 2.16 10.49
C LEU A 151 -26.11 1.28 11.30
N CYS A 152 -26.64 0.51 12.26
CA CYS A 152 -25.83 -0.41 13.06
C CYS A 152 -25.53 -1.75 12.36
N LEU A 153 -26.26 -2.11 11.29
CA LEU A 153 -26.05 -3.40 10.60
C LEU A 153 -24.60 -3.61 10.10
N PRO A 154 -23.93 -2.66 9.46
CA PRO A 154 -22.54 -2.84 9.04
C PRO A 154 -21.61 -3.08 10.22
N PHE A 155 -21.82 -2.42 11.36
CA PHE A 155 -21.04 -2.64 12.57
C PHE A 155 -21.25 -4.04 13.14
N LEU A 156 -22.50 -4.50 13.24
CA LEU A 156 -22.81 -5.85 13.71
C LEU A 156 -22.24 -6.94 12.77
N GLN A 157 -22.29 -6.69 11.47
CA GLN A 157 -21.67 -7.57 10.47
C GLN A 157 -20.13 -7.61 10.64
N SER A 158 -19.51 -6.47 10.93
CA SER A 158 -18.05 -6.39 11.10
C SER A 158 -17.55 -7.04 12.38
N LEU A 159 -18.38 -7.13 13.43
CA LEU A 159 -18.05 -7.89 14.65
C LEU A 159 -17.85 -9.39 14.40
N ASN A 160 -18.57 -9.95 13.42
CA ASN A 160 -18.49 -11.36 13.06
C ASN A 160 -17.67 -11.61 11.77
N ALA A 161 -17.00 -10.57 11.25
CA ALA A 161 -16.25 -10.70 10.02
C ALA A 161 -14.91 -11.40 10.27
N GLU A 162 -14.62 -12.39 9.44
CA GLU A 162 -13.33 -13.10 9.41
C GLU A 162 -12.24 -12.29 8.70
N SER A 163 -12.64 -11.43 7.75
CA SER A 163 -11.72 -10.56 7.01
C SER A 163 -12.34 -9.19 6.74
N SER A 164 -11.49 -8.20 6.46
CA SER A 164 -11.91 -6.86 6.07
C SER A 164 -12.48 -6.76 4.64
N GLN A 165 -12.32 -7.80 3.82
CA GLN A 165 -12.62 -7.76 2.38
C GLN A 165 -14.03 -7.26 2.04
N LYS A 166 -15.06 -7.66 2.82
CA LYS A 166 -16.46 -7.20 2.63
C LYS A 166 -16.68 -5.73 2.98
N PHE A 167 -15.75 -5.14 3.73
CA PHE A 167 -15.80 -3.76 4.23
C PHE A 167 -14.84 -2.85 3.49
N GLN A 168 -14.06 -3.38 2.55
CA GLN A 168 -13.21 -2.59 1.68
C GLN A 168 -14.06 -1.67 0.79
N PRO A 169 -13.67 -0.41 0.66
CA PRO A 169 -14.34 0.51 -0.22
C PRO A 169 -14.31 0.05 -1.68
N ASN A 170 -15.33 0.44 -2.44
CA ASN A 170 -15.43 0.09 -3.85
C ASN A 170 -15.91 1.30 -4.66
N VAL A 171 -15.31 1.53 -5.82
CA VAL A 171 -15.63 2.65 -6.72
C VAL A 171 -17.05 2.61 -7.30
N THR A 172 -17.72 1.45 -7.25
CA THR A 172 -19.13 1.30 -7.67
C THR A 172 -20.13 1.60 -6.56
N HIS A 173 -19.66 1.79 -5.30
CA HIS A 173 -20.49 2.14 -4.17
C HIS A 173 -20.52 3.67 -3.94
N SER A 174 -21.60 4.18 -3.34
CA SER A 174 -21.63 5.58 -2.94
C SER A 174 -20.60 5.92 -1.86
N ALA A 175 -20.14 7.16 -1.85
CA ALA A 175 -19.20 7.65 -0.84
C ALA A 175 -19.73 7.46 0.59
N ILE A 176 -21.03 7.73 0.82
CA ILE A 176 -21.67 7.51 2.14
C ILE A 176 -21.60 6.03 2.54
N ARG A 177 -21.91 5.11 1.61
CA ARG A 177 -21.84 3.68 1.90
C ARG A 177 -20.41 3.24 2.22
N ASN A 178 -19.44 3.64 1.41
CA ASN A 178 -18.03 3.34 1.64
C ASN A 178 -17.59 3.85 3.02
N GLY A 179 -17.90 5.10 3.36
CA GLY A 179 -17.58 5.66 4.67
C GLY A 179 -18.24 4.91 5.82
N LEU A 180 -19.54 4.59 5.72
CA LEU A 180 -20.24 3.85 6.75
C LEU A 180 -19.62 2.47 7.02
N TYR A 181 -19.28 1.72 5.97
CA TYR A 181 -18.66 0.40 6.11
C TYR A 181 -17.22 0.50 6.65
N THR A 182 -16.47 1.49 6.20
CA THR A 182 -15.11 1.81 6.71
C THR A 182 -15.13 2.06 8.23
N TYR A 183 -15.97 2.98 8.70
CA TYR A 183 -16.04 3.28 10.14
C TYR A 183 -16.65 2.16 10.97
N ALA A 184 -17.60 1.40 10.41
CA ALA A 184 -18.16 0.24 11.06
C ALA A 184 -17.08 -0.82 11.33
N TYR A 185 -16.26 -1.14 10.32
CA TYR A 185 -15.17 -2.10 10.48
C TYR A 185 -14.07 -1.55 11.41
N PHE A 186 -13.65 -0.31 11.25
CA PHE A 186 -12.68 0.34 12.13
C PHE A 186 -13.11 0.28 13.61
N THR A 187 -14.37 0.63 13.89
CA THR A 187 -14.91 0.63 15.26
C THR A 187 -15.00 -0.78 15.83
N ALA A 188 -15.48 -1.75 15.04
CA ALA A 188 -15.56 -3.15 15.46
C ALA A 188 -14.16 -3.74 15.74
N TYR A 189 -13.19 -3.42 14.87
CA TYR A 189 -11.81 -3.80 15.06
C TYR A 189 -11.22 -3.24 16.36
N LYS A 190 -11.38 -1.93 16.62
CA LYS A 190 -10.93 -1.31 17.86
C LYS A 190 -11.60 -1.87 19.09
N LEU A 191 -12.90 -2.18 19.02
CA LEU A 191 -13.63 -2.82 20.11
C LEU A 191 -13.08 -4.21 20.41
N LYS A 192 -12.88 -5.05 19.39
CA LYS A 192 -12.29 -6.39 19.53
C LYS A 192 -10.89 -6.30 20.17
N GLN A 193 -10.06 -5.37 19.72
CA GLN A 193 -8.73 -5.13 20.28
C GLN A 193 -8.81 -4.74 21.76
N THR A 194 -9.70 -3.82 22.12
CA THR A 194 -9.88 -3.36 23.51
C THR A 194 -10.40 -4.46 24.44
N LEU A 195 -11.27 -5.32 23.93
CA LEU A 195 -11.84 -6.44 24.69
C LEU A 195 -10.97 -7.69 24.68
N ASN A 196 -9.78 -7.66 24.05
CA ASN A 196 -8.91 -8.82 23.85
C ASN A 196 -9.65 -10.03 23.24
N ILE A 197 -10.70 -9.78 22.45
CA ILE A 197 -11.38 -10.82 21.69
C ILE A 197 -10.43 -11.23 20.58
N LYS A 198 -9.94 -12.47 20.62
CA LYS A 198 -9.12 -13.02 19.52
C LYS A 198 -9.92 -12.91 18.23
N ASN A 199 -9.37 -12.20 17.24
CA ASN A 199 -9.84 -12.36 15.87
C ASN A 199 -9.65 -13.85 15.53
N ASN A 200 -10.48 -14.41 14.65
CA ASN A 200 -10.23 -15.71 14.05
C ASN A 200 -8.97 -15.61 13.17
N ILE A 201 -7.80 -15.58 13.80
CA ILE A 201 -6.52 -15.68 13.12
C ILE A 201 -6.45 -17.12 12.63
N PRO A 202 -6.24 -17.36 11.33
CA PRO A 202 -6.09 -18.71 10.82
C PRO A 202 -5.00 -19.44 11.60
N ASP A 203 -5.24 -20.68 11.95
CA ASP A 203 -4.25 -21.56 12.59
C ASP A 203 -3.41 -22.18 11.47
N TYR A 204 -2.25 -21.57 11.20
CA TYR A 204 -1.31 -22.05 10.19
C TYR A 204 -0.36 -23.08 10.81
N LYS A 205 -0.02 -24.11 10.03
CA LYS A 205 1.03 -25.07 10.40
C LYS A 205 2.38 -24.37 10.43
N GLU A 206 3.23 -24.76 11.39
CA GLU A 206 4.59 -24.24 11.51
C GLU A 206 5.44 -24.56 10.28
N TYR A 207 6.34 -23.67 9.94
CA TYR A 207 7.31 -23.89 8.88
C TYR A 207 8.41 -24.84 9.37
N VAL A 208 8.94 -25.65 8.46
CA VAL A 208 10.09 -26.50 8.74
C VAL A 208 11.34 -25.82 8.16
N VAL A 209 12.34 -25.61 9.01
CA VAL A 209 13.62 -25.00 8.65
C VAL A 209 14.73 -26.03 8.79
N GLU A 210 15.36 -26.38 7.67
CA GLU A 210 16.46 -27.36 7.60
C GLU A 210 17.78 -26.62 7.27
N THR A 211 18.86 -26.93 7.98
CA THR A 211 20.18 -26.38 7.65
C THR A 211 20.75 -27.09 6.42
N ILE A 212 21.22 -26.29 5.47
CA ILE A 212 21.91 -26.72 4.25
C ILE A 212 23.26 -25.98 4.10
N SER A 213 24.01 -26.25 3.04
CA SER A 213 25.26 -25.52 2.79
C SER A 213 24.94 -24.06 2.40
N LYS A 214 25.56 -23.10 3.11
CA LYS A 214 25.51 -21.68 2.73
C LYS A 214 26.43 -21.38 1.54
N VAL A 215 26.19 -20.25 0.89
CA VAL A 215 27.10 -19.74 -0.14
C VAL A 215 28.35 -19.11 0.51
N ASP A 216 29.47 -19.25 -0.16
CA ASP A 216 30.70 -18.51 0.15
C ASP A 216 30.71 -17.21 -0.65
N ALA A 217 29.95 -16.23 -0.16
CA ALA A 217 29.74 -14.94 -0.82
C ALA A 217 29.04 -13.96 0.12
N ASN A 218 29.14 -12.67 -0.18
CA ASN A 218 28.30 -11.64 0.44
C ASN A 218 26.89 -11.66 -0.16
N ILE A 219 25.90 -11.24 0.62
CA ILE A 219 24.51 -11.08 0.19
C ILE A 219 24.10 -9.65 0.48
N VAL A 220 23.67 -8.94 -0.55
CA VAL A 220 23.22 -7.54 -0.47
C VAL A 220 21.77 -7.47 -0.95
N ILE A 221 20.93 -6.82 -0.17
CA ILE A 221 19.55 -6.49 -0.54
C ILE A 221 19.48 -4.98 -0.71
N ILE A 222 19.18 -4.51 -1.91
CA ILE A 222 18.79 -3.13 -2.16
C ILE A 222 17.27 -3.13 -2.15
N MET A 223 16.68 -2.53 -1.13
CA MET A 223 15.23 -2.41 -1.00
C MET A 223 14.81 -1.03 -1.47
N GLY A 224 14.16 -0.95 -2.62
CA GLY A 224 13.52 0.27 -3.13
C GLY A 224 12.23 0.57 -2.36
N GLU A 225 11.77 1.80 -2.48
CA GLU A 225 10.53 2.30 -1.87
C GLU A 225 9.59 2.80 -2.96
N SER A 226 8.34 2.32 -2.98
CA SER A 226 7.28 2.79 -3.89
C SER A 226 7.65 2.73 -5.39
N LEU A 227 8.50 1.78 -5.81
CA LEU A 227 9.03 1.74 -7.18
C LEU A 227 8.28 0.71 -8.03
N SER A 228 7.52 1.20 -9.02
CA SER A 228 6.81 0.37 -9.99
C SER A 228 7.71 -0.05 -11.16
N SER A 229 7.63 -1.32 -11.58
CA SER A 229 8.29 -1.78 -12.80
C SER A 229 7.72 -1.13 -14.07
N GLU A 230 6.47 -0.65 -14.05
CA GLU A 230 5.80 0.00 -15.18
C GLU A 230 6.45 1.33 -15.58
N ASN A 231 7.10 2.03 -14.66
CA ASN A 231 7.79 3.28 -14.91
C ASN A 231 9.30 3.10 -15.20
N MET A 232 9.76 1.87 -15.39
CA MET A 232 11.16 1.59 -15.69
C MET A 232 11.37 1.25 -17.18
N GLN A 233 12.24 1.99 -17.87
CA GLN A 233 12.65 1.71 -19.26
C GLN A 233 13.13 0.26 -19.44
N LEU A 234 13.76 -0.30 -18.40
CA LEU A 234 14.26 -1.67 -18.41
C LEU A 234 13.16 -2.68 -18.75
N PHE A 235 11.91 -2.43 -18.32
CA PHE A 235 10.73 -3.28 -18.55
C PHE A 235 9.85 -2.80 -19.72
N GLY A 236 10.32 -1.81 -20.50
CA GLY A 236 9.60 -1.37 -21.71
C GLY A 236 8.87 -0.04 -21.57
N TYR A 237 9.01 0.67 -20.45
CA TYR A 237 8.46 2.01 -20.33
C TYR A 237 9.03 2.93 -21.40
N HIS A 238 8.18 3.77 -21.99
CA HIS A 238 8.54 4.61 -23.15
C HIS A 238 9.52 5.74 -22.82
N ARG A 239 9.62 6.15 -21.54
CA ARG A 239 10.55 7.18 -21.08
C ARG A 239 11.89 6.57 -20.64
N LYS A 240 12.97 7.33 -20.77
CA LYS A 240 14.32 6.89 -20.40
C LYS A 240 14.58 7.04 -18.90
N THR A 241 13.86 6.28 -18.10
CA THR A 241 13.93 6.31 -16.62
C THR A 241 15.00 5.39 -16.04
N THR A 242 15.43 4.35 -16.77
CA THR A 242 16.48 3.42 -16.30
C THR A 242 17.52 3.13 -17.39
N PRO A 243 18.21 4.17 -17.93
CA PRO A 243 19.13 3.99 -19.05
C PRO A 243 20.40 3.22 -18.70
N ARG A 244 20.92 3.31 -17.47
CA ARG A 244 22.14 2.57 -17.05
C ARG A 244 21.83 1.09 -16.86
N LEU A 245 20.77 0.74 -16.12
CA LEU A 245 20.30 -0.63 -15.95
C LEU A 245 19.93 -1.30 -17.29
N SER A 246 19.33 -0.54 -18.21
CA SER A 246 18.97 -1.05 -19.53
C SER A 246 20.17 -1.46 -20.39
N ARG A 247 21.37 -0.92 -20.14
CA ARG A 247 22.61 -1.35 -20.80
C ARG A 247 23.09 -2.73 -20.35
N LEU A 248 22.60 -3.21 -19.19
CA LEU A 248 22.93 -4.54 -18.69
C LEU A 248 22.11 -5.66 -19.36
N LYS A 249 21.13 -5.34 -20.22
CA LYS A 249 20.40 -6.35 -20.98
C LYS A 249 21.36 -7.24 -21.76
N GLY A 250 21.21 -8.57 -21.57
CA GLY A 250 22.10 -9.55 -22.16
C GLY A 250 23.42 -9.80 -21.41
N ASN A 251 23.67 -9.11 -20.31
CA ASN A 251 24.80 -9.43 -19.43
C ASN A 251 24.50 -10.69 -18.62
N HIS A 252 25.33 -11.71 -18.74
CA HIS A 252 25.15 -13.01 -18.05
C HIS A 252 25.19 -12.93 -16.51
N ARG A 253 25.66 -11.81 -15.93
CA ARG A 253 25.66 -11.55 -14.48
C ARG A 253 24.39 -10.82 -14.01
N PHE A 254 23.49 -10.43 -14.92
CA PHE A 254 22.33 -9.61 -14.64
C PHE A 254 21.03 -10.33 -15.00
N ILE A 255 20.12 -10.43 -14.02
CA ILE A 255 18.76 -10.93 -14.21
C ILE A 255 17.82 -9.76 -13.92
N TYR A 256 16.80 -9.56 -14.74
CA TYR A 256 15.73 -8.60 -14.50
C TYR A 256 14.39 -9.21 -14.86
N GLN A 257 13.41 -9.03 -14.00
CA GLN A 257 12.05 -9.55 -14.15
C GLN A 257 11.07 -8.64 -13.43
N GLN A 258 9.82 -8.62 -13.87
CA GLN A 258 8.73 -8.14 -13.02
C GLN A 258 8.59 -9.08 -11.83
N SER A 259 8.14 -8.55 -10.71
CA SER A 259 7.93 -9.26 -9.46
C SER A 259 6.65 -8.77 -8.78
N ILE A 260 6.20 -9.52 -7.78
CA ILE A 260 5.00 -9.18 -7.02
C ILE A 260 5.39 -8.95 -5.58
N SER A 261 5.11 -7.77 -5.05
CA SER A 261 5.30 -7.47 -3.63
C SER A 261 4.33 -8.26 -2.76
N SER A 262 4.71 -8.54 -1.52
CA SER A 262 3.84 -9.23 -0.56
C SER A 262 2.68 -8.38 -0.05
N ALA A 263 2.81 -7.04 -0.14
CA ALA A 263 1.80 -6.09 0.33
C ALA A 263 1.89 -4.76 -0.41
N VAL A 264 0.91 -3.89 -0.19
CA VAL A 264 0.78 -2.57 -0.81
C VAL A 264 1.23 -1.43 0.12
N SER A 265 2.00 -1.74 1.15
CA SER A 265 2.56 -0.75 2.08
C SER A 265 3.87 -1.25 2.68
N THR A 266 4.79 -0.33 2.91
CA THR A 266 6.16 -0.58 3.38
C THR A 266 6.20 -1.47 4.63
N ARG A 267 5.44 -1.13 5.66
CA ARG A 267 5.49 -1.84 6.96
C ARG A 267 5.07 -3.30 6.83
N VAL A 268 4.04 -3.57 6.05
CA VAL A 268 3.54 -4.93 5.85
C VAL A 268 4.46 -5.69 4.92
N SER A 269 4.85 -5.09 3.80
CA SER A 269 5.70 -5.73 2.81
C SER A 269 7.06 -6.14 3.39
N LEU A 270 7.72 -5.23 4.12
CA LEU A 270 9.00 -5.53 4.76
C LEU A 270 8.88 -6.62 5.84
N ALA A 271 7.80 -6.58 6.66
CA ALA A 271 7.57 -7.62 7.66
C ALA A 271 7.43 -9.01 7.03
N LEU A 272 6.67 -9.11 5.94
CA LEU A 272 6.46 -10.37 5.23
C LEU A 272 7.73 -10.82 4.49
N PHE A 273 8.43 -9.90 3.83
CA PHE A 273 9.66 -10.18 3.10
C PHE A 273 10.78 -10.66 4.02
N TYR A 274 11.13 -9.88 5.05
CA TYR A 274 12.25 -10.22 5.93
C TYR A 274 11.99 -11.41 6.85
N ASN A 275 10.72 -11.79 7.06
CA ASN A 275 10.37 -13.00 7.82
C ASN A 275 9.96 -14.17 6.92
N THR A 276 10.10 -14.06 5.60
CA THR A 276 9.79 -15.12 4.63
C THR A 276 8.39 -15.67 4.80
N VAL A 277 7.39 -14.78 4.90
CA VAL A 277 5.99 -15.14 5.18
C VAL A 277 5.19 -15.23 3.89
N TYR A 278 4.46 -16.33 3.74
CA TYR A 278 3.58 -16.59 2.59
C TYR A 278 2.11 -16.24 2.89
N GLU A 279 1.61 -16.65 4.06
CA GLU A 279 0.20 -16.52 4.41
C GLU A 279 -0.15 -15.10 4.89
N PRO A 280 -1.37 -14.62 4.60
CA PRO A 280 -1.88 -13.40 5.19
C PRO A 280 -2.13 -13.62 6.69
N ASP A 281 -1.95 -12.56 7.47
CA ASP A 281 -2.26 -12.54 8.91
C ASP A 281 -1.54 -13.62 9.75
N ASN A 282 -0.42 -14.16 9.27
CA ASN A 282 0.39 -15.12 10.01
C ASN A 282 1.30 -14.43 11.03
N ILE A 283 0.68 -13.81 12.03
CA ILE A 283 1.36 -13.01 13.07
C ILE A 283 2.25 -13.89 13.92
N ALA A 284 1.78 -15.09 14.27
CA ALA A 284 2.54 -16.02 15.10
C ALA A 284 3.90 -16.32 14.48
N HIS A 285 3.94 -16.53 13.17
CA HIS A 285 5.18 -16.78 12.44
C HIS A 285 6.10 -15.54 12.38
N ILE A 286 5.54 -14.33 12.15
CA ILE A 286 6.32 -13.09 12.21
C ILE A 286 6.93 -12.89 13.61
N GLN A 287 6.17 -13.19 14.67
CA GLN A 287 6.63 -13.03 16.05
C GLN A 287 7.68 -14.07 16.47
N SER A 288 7.60 -15.31 15.94
CA SER A 288 8.61 -16.36 16.21
C SER A 288 9.98 -15.97 15.63
N MET A 289 9.97 -15.23 14.51
CA MET A 289 11.16 -14.87 13.74
C MET A 289 12.00 -16.08 13.28
N ASP A 290 11.42 -17.27 13.18
CA ASP A 290 12.13 -18.52 12.87
C ASP A 290 12.72 -18.52 11.46
N THR A 291 12.10 -17.78 10.55
CA THR A 291 12.56 -17.59 9.17
C THR A 291 13.02 -16.16 8.87
N ALA A 292 13.28 -15.36 9.91
CA ALA A 292 13.76 -14.00 9.74
C ALA A 292 15.15 -13.98 9.13
N LEU A 293 15.31 -13.36 7.96
CA LEU A 293 16.56 -13.35 7.18
C LEU A 293 17.76 -12.85 8.00
N TYR A 294 17.58 -11.82 8.83
CA TYR A 294 18.64 -11.30 9.70
C TYR A 294 19.07 -12.32 10.77
N ARG A 295 18.11 -13.01 11.38
CA ARG A 295 18.40 -14.09 12.36
C ARG A 295 19.13 -15.24 11.69
N LEU A 296 18.66 -15.68 10.53
CA LEU A 296 19.28 -16.74 9.75
C LEU A 296 20.70 -16.37 9.30
N ALA A 297 20.90 -15.12 8.84
CA ALA A 297 22.22 -14.60 8.47
C ALA A 297 23.19 -14.62 9.67
N LYS A 298 22.74 -14.12 10.82
CA LYS A 298 23.54 -14.11 12.05
C LYS A 298 23.93 -15.51 12.52
N GLN A 299 22.97 -16.44 12.51
CA GLN A 299 23.19 -17.85 12.87
C GLN A 299 24.16 -18.55 11.92
N SER A 300 24.18 -18.14 10.64
CA SER A 300 25.13 -18.64 9.64
C SER A 300 26.50 -17.93 9.68
N GLY A 301 26.71 -17.02 10.62
CA GLY A 301 28.00 -16.33 10.81
C GLY A 301 28.25 -15.21 9.81
N PHE A 302 27.19 -14.59 9.26
CA PHE A 302 27.31 -13.35 8.52
C PHE A 302 27.39 -12.15 9.48
N ASN A 303 28.19 -11.15 9.12
CA ASN A 303 28.07 -9.82 9.71
C ASN A 303 26.86 -9.14 9.08
N THR A 304 26.01 -8.51 9.91
CA THR A 304 24.69 -8.04 9.48
C THR A 304 24.55 -6.52 9.57
N HIS A 305 24.15 -5.89 8.48
CA HIS A 305 24.10 -4.43 8.37
C HIS A 305 22.78 -3.97 7.74
N TYR A 306 22.16 -2.94 8.34
CA TYR A 306 20.99 -2.27 7.80
C TYR A 306 21.25 -0.77 7.71
N ILE A 307 21.25 -0.23 6.50
CA ILE A 307 21.49 1.18 6.23
C ILE A 307 20.27 1.73 5.47
N THR A 308 19.67 2.81 5.95
CA THR A 308 18.44 3.35 5.35
C THR A 308 18.39 4.86 5.32
N THR A 309 17.85 5.40 4.24
CA THR A 309 17.51 6.81 4.07
C THR A 309 16.07 7.13 4.48
N GLN A 310 15.32 6.17 4.97
CA GLN A 310 13.95 6.37 5.46
C GLN A 310 13.92 7.30 6.68
N LYS A 311 13.01 8.30 6.65
CA LYS A 311 12.91 9.32 7.71
C LYS A 311 12.44 8.74 9.06
N ASN A 312 11.55 7.74 9.03
CA ASN A 312 10.94 7.14 10.22
C ASN A 312 11.28 5.65 10.37
N ALA A 313 12.56 5.31 10.21
CA ALA A 313 13.01 3.92 10.22
C ALA A 313 12.73 3.16 11.53
N GLY A 314 12.52 3.87 12.65
CA GLY A 314 12.09 3.26 13.92
C GLY A 314 10.77 2.49 13.81
N GLY A 315 9.85 2.88 12.91
CA GLY A 315 8.61 2.17 12.63
C GLY A 315 8.79 0.84 11.89
N LEU A 316 9.98 0.56 11.37
CA LEU A 316 10.31 -0.67 10.64
C LEU A 316 10.88 -1.76 11.56
N THR A 317 11.24 -1.41 12.79
CA THR A 317 11.94 -2.31 13.72
C THR A 317 11.10 -3.49 14.21
N TYR A 318 9.78 -3.46 14.01
CA TYR A 318 8.93 -4.62 14.31
C TYR A 318 9.02 -5.73 13.24
N SER A 319 9.61 -5.44 12.08
CA SER A 319 9.77 -6.42 11.00
C SER A 319 10.90 -7.41 11.25
N PHE A 320 11.84 -7.08 12.15
CA PHE A 320 13.00 -7.90 12.50
C PHE A 320 13.57 -7.48 13.86
N SER A 321 14.33 -8.40 14.49
CA SER A 321 14.99 -8.10 15.76
C SER A 321 16.25 -7.27 15.55
N LEU A 322 16.37 -6.11 16.20
CA LEU A 322 17.60 -5.31 16.19
C LEU A 322 18.81 -6.06 16.80
N LYS A 323 18.59 -7.10 17.61
CA LYS A 323 19.66 -7.96 18.15
C LYS A 323 20.36 -8.80 17.08
N ASP A 324 19.67 -9.00 15.96
CA ASP A 324 20.20 -9.78 14.84
C ASP A 324 20.93 -8.88 13.81
N ILE A 325 21.06 -7.56 14.09
CA ILE A 325 21.72 -6.57 13.24
C ILE A 325 22.93 -5.99 13.97
N ASP A 326 24.13 -6.22 13.43
CA ASP A 326 25.38 -5.71 14.01
C ASP A 326 25.52 -4.20 13.85
N THR A 327 25.07 -3.67 12.71
CA THR A 327 25.13 -2.24 12.43
C THR A 327 23.81 -1.74 11.88
N TRP A 328 23.16 -0.86 12.62
CA TRP A 328 21.98 -0.11 12.20
C TRP A 328 22.32 1.34 11.94
N LYS A 329 22.07 1.82 10.72
CA LYS A 329 22.25 3.21 10.33
C LYS A 329 20.96 3.72 9.66
N ASP A 330 20.27 4.62 10.31
CA ASP A 330 19.09 5.29 9.75
C ASP A 330 19.42 6.69 9.21
N ASN A 331 18.42 7.38 8.69
CA ASN A 331 18.56 8.69 8.09
C ASN A 331 19.28 9.70 9.02
N SER A 332 19.11 9.62 10.34
CA SER A 332 19.74 10.52 11.29
C SER A 332 21.27 10.32 11.35
N HIS A 333 21.72 9.08 11.20
CA HIS A 333 23.13 8.71 11.14
C HIS A 333 23.80 9.16 9.84
N LEU A 334 23.03 9.38 8.76
CA LEU A 334 23.53 9.77 7.44
C LEU A 334 23.63 11.29 7.24
N ASN A 335 23.25 12.11 8.23
CA ASN A 335 23.20 13.57 8.12
C ASN A 335 24.58 14.25 7.98
N HIS A 336 25.67 13.52 8.22
CA HIS A 336 27.03 14.04 8.00
C HIS A 336 27.43 14.06 6.51
N HIS A 337 26.70 13.38 5.63
CA HIS A 337 26.91 13.45 4.20
C HIS A 337 26.28 14.72 3.62
N PRO A 338 26.91 15.38 2.65
CA PRO A 338 26.38 16.61 2.04
C PRO A 338 25.11 16.39 1.20
N SER A 339 24.91 15.18 0.67
CA SER A 339 23.69 14.78 -0.04
C SER A 339 22.57 14.48 0.93
N HIS A 340 21.32 14.66 0.49
CA HIS A 340 20.11 14.28 1.24
C HIS A 340 19.34 13.12 0.59
N TYR A 341 19.92 12.52 -0.47
CA TYR A 341 19.29 11.50 -1.31
C TYR A 341 19.89 10.10 -1.07
N ASP A 342 19.45 9.11 -1.83
CA ASP A 342 19.82 7.70 -1.67
C ASP A 342 21.29 7.38 -2.01
N ASP A 343 21.98 8.25 -2.71
CA ASP A 343 23.42 8.14 -2.94
C ASP A 343 24.26 8.09 -1.65
N ARG A 344 23.69 8.55 -0.51
CA ARG A 344 24.30 8.44 0.82
C ARG A 344 24.46 7.00 1.30
N LEU A 345 23.59 6.08 0.84
CA LEU A 345 23.66 4.66 1.23
C LEU A 345 25.02 4.06 0.85
N LEU A 346 25.45 4.29 -0.38
CA LEU A 346 26.75 3.82 -0.85
C LEU A 346 27.92 4.57 -0.19
N LYS A 347 27.76 5.88 0.05
CA LYS A 347 28.78 6.67 0.74
C LYS A 347 28.99 6.17 2.17
N GLU A 348 27.89 5.89 2.90
CA GLU A 348 27.95 5.34 4.24
C GLU A 348 28.56 3.94 4.25
N LEU A 349 28.12 3.06 3.32
CA LEU A 349 28.66 1.72 3.19
C LEU A 349 30.19 1.73 2.96
N LYS A 350 30.70 2.62 2.12
CA LYS A 350 32.13 2.81 1.89
C LYS A 350 32.85 3.32 3.15
N ALA A 351 32.23 4.26 3.89
CA ALA A 351 32.80 4.81 5.11
C ALA A 351 32.91 3.78 6.24
N MET A 352 32.05 2.75 6.25
CA MET A 352 32.12 1.65 7.23
C MET A 352 33.37 0.79 7.08
N ASN A 353 34.02 0.81 5.92
CA ASN A 353 35.25 0.07 5.63
C ASN A 353 35.18 -1.44 6.02
N LEU A 354 34.10 -2.11 5.59
CA LEU A 354 33.83 -3.51 5.91
C LEU A 354 34.89 -4.44 5.32
N ASP A 355 35.23 -5.50 6.05
CA ASP A 355 36.06 -6.60 5.55
C ASP A 355 35.21 -7.57 4.75
N TYR A 356 35.17 -7.41 3.45
CA TYR A 356 34.40 -8.26 2.52
C TYR A 356 34.95 -9.68 2.36
N SER A 357 36.11 -10.00 2.95
CA SER A 357 36.59 -11.38 3.05
C SER A 357 35.78 -12.21 4.05
N GLN A 358 35.08 -11.54 4.98
CA GLN A 358 34.11 -12.15 5.87
C GLN A 358 32.70 -12.03 5.25
N PRO A 359 31.84 -13.05 5.41
CA PRO A 359 30.52 -13.01 4.80
C PRO A 359 29.67 -11.86 5.38
N GLN A 360 29.16 -11.00 4.50
CA GLN A 360 28.35 -9.83 4.85
C GLN A 360 26.91 -10.04 4.39
N PHE A 361 25.94 -9.73 5.24
CA PHE A 361 24.52 -9.60 4.91
C PHE A 361 24.09 -8.15 5.08
N ILE A 362 23.86 -7.45 3.97
CA ILE A 362 23.71 -6.00 3.95
C ILE A 362 22.35 -5.66 3.34
N THR A 363 21.56 -4.82 4.02
CA THR A 363 20.41 -4.14 3.42
C THR A 363 20.74 -2.67 3.21
N LEU A 364 20.51 -2.19 1.99
CA LEU A 364 20.51 -0.78 1.60
C LEU A 364 19.07 -0.40 1.29
N HIS A 365 18.38 0.24 2.24
CA HIS A 365 16.97 0.57 2.11
C HIS A 365 16.80 2.03 1.68
N MET A 366 16.34 2.21 0.45
CA MET A 366 16.19 3.48 -0.22
C MET A 366 14.90 4.19 0.20
N ARG A 367 14.87 5.52 0.07
CA ARG A 367 13.64 6.30 0.11
C ARG A 367 13.04 6.51 -1.28
N SER A 368 13.84 6.41 -2.28
CA SER A 368 13.54 6.36 -3.73
C SER A 368 12.37 7.20 -4.22
N ALA A 369 11.27 6.51 -4.58
CA ALA A 369 10.12 7.08 -5.23
C ALA A 369 8.94 7.33 -4.25
N HIS A 370 9.21 7.49 -2.96
CA HIS A 370 8.19 7.86 -1.97
C HIS A 370 7.72 9.31 -2.17
N THR A 371 6.43 9.55 -1.96
CA THR A 371 5.87 10.91 -2.01
C THR A 371 6.42 11.79 -0.85
N PRO A 372 6.66 13.11 -1.03
CA PRO A 372 6.69 13.87 -2.28
C PRO A 372 7.90 13.48 -3.16
N TYR A 373 7.65 13.07 -4.39
CA TYR A 373 8.69 12.53 -5.28
C TYR A 373 9.80 13.53 -5.58
N ILE A 374 9.47 14.84 -5.65
CA ILE A 374 10.40 15.93 -5.93
C ILE A 374 11.53 16.06 -4.89
N ASP A 375 11.33 15.52 -3.68
CA ASP A 375 12.28 15.58 -2.57
C ASP A 375 13.34 14.45 -2.63
N ASN A 376 13.22 13.51 -3.58
CA ASN A 376 14.03 12.29 -3.59
C ASN A 376 15.14 12.28 -4.65
N TYR A 377 15.34 13.37 -5.36
CA TYR A 377 16.42 13.52 -6.34
C TYR A 377 16.91 14.97 -6.41
N PRO A 378 18.19 15.23 -6.82
CA PRO A 378 18.70 16.57 -7.06
C PRO A 378 17.97 17.24 -8.23
N LYS A 379 17.45 18.46 -8.05
CA LYS A 379 16.72 19.18 -9.10
C LYS A 379 17.55 19.37 -10.37
N GLU A 380 18.86 19.51 -10.22
CA GLU A 380 19.82 19.67 -11.32
C GLU A 380 19.91 18.42 -12.22
N GLN A 381 19.46 17.27 -11.71
CA GLN A 381 19.44 16.00 -12.44
C GLN A 381 18.06 15.67 -13.03
N SER A 382 17.11 16.61 -12.97
CA SER A 382 15.79 16.44 -13.59
C SER A 382 15.91 16.34 -15.11
N ALA A 383 15.40 15.25 -15.68
CA ALA A 383 15.26 15.08 -17.13
C ALA A 383 13.86 15.46 -17.62
N TYR A 384 12.85 15.38 -16.75
CA TYR A 384 11.45 15.68 -17.05
C TYR A 384 11.04 16.97 -16.33
N PRO A 385 10.43 17.95 -17.04
CA PRO A 385 10.11 19.25 -16.47
C PRO A 385 9.01 19.13 -15.40
N VAL A 386 9.21 19.80 -14.27
CA VAL A 386 8.23 19.81 -13.16
C VAL A 386 7.57 21.17 -12.98
N ASP A 387 8.25 22.27 -13.35
CA ASP A 387 7.72 23.62 -13.22
C ASP A 387 6.75 23.94 -14.37
N GLY A 388 5.64 24.63 -14.06
CA GLY A 388 4.65 25.07 -15.04
C GLY A 388 3.78 23.96 -15.64
N GLN A 389 3.82 22.76 -15.09
CA GLN A 389 3.06 21.59 -15.55
C GLN A 389 1.66 21.52 -14.93
N SER A 390 0.77 20.72 -15.54
CA SER A 390 -0.44 20.28 -14.85
C SER A 390 -0.06 19.47 -13.59
N TYR A 391 -0.95 19.36 -12.61
CA TYR A 391 -0.64 18.61 -11.39
C TYR A 391 -0.33 17.13 -11.68
N THR A 392 -1.06 16.52 -12.61
CA THR A 392 -0.83 15.14 -13.04
C THR A 392 0.55 14.97 -13.68
N ASP A 393 0.92 15.88 -14.61
CA ASP A 393 2.24 15.85 -15.26
C ASP A 393 3.36 16.15 -14.27
N TYR A 394 3.12 17.07 -13.31
CA TYR A 394 4.06 17.34 -12.22
C TYR A 394 4.33 16.07 -11.39
N LEU A 395 3.30 15.34 -10.98
CA LEU A 395 3.45 14.10 -10.23
C LEU A 395 4.23 13.04 -11.03
N LEU A 396 3.78 12.79 -12.27
CA LEU A 396 4.41 11.79 -13.14
C LEU A 396 5.87 12.15 -13.44
N ASN A 397 6.15 13.42 -13.78
CA ASN A 397 7.50 13.86 -14.10
C ASN A 397 8.43 13.81 -12.87
N SER A 398 7.92 14.18 -11.68
CA SER A 398 8.68 14.08 -10.44
C SER A 398 8.98 12.62 -10.09
N TYR A 399 8.01 11.72 -10.29
CA TYR A 399 8.21 10.29 -10.09
C TYR A 399 9.26 9.73 -11.05
N ASP A 400 9.14 10.00 -12.35
CA ASP A 400 10.08 9.51 -13.36
C ASP A 400 11.50 10.05 -13.16
N ASN A 401 11.65 11.29 -12.68
CA ASN A 401 12.94 11.84 -12.28
C ASN A 401 13.54 11.09 -11.09
N SER A 402 12.73 10.71 -10.10
CA SER A 402 13.20 9.92 -8.96
C SER A 402 13.63 8.50 -9.39
N VAL A 403 12.89 7.86 -10.30
CA VAL A 403 13.28 6.57 -10.89
C VAL A 403 14.60 6.68 -11.65
N LEU A 404 14.79 7.75 -12.43
CA LEU A 404 16.04 8.01 -13.16
C LEU A 404 17.23 8.20 -12.21
N PHE A 405 17.05 8.92 -11.12
CA PHE A 405 18.10 9.08 -10.10
C PHE A 405 18.46 7.74 -9.46
N ASN A 406 17.46 6.91 -9.17
CA ASN A 406 17.65 5.58 -8.59
C ASN A 406 18.39 4.61 -9.51
N ASP A 407 18.18 4.71 -10.83
CA ASP A 407 18.97 3.98 -11.84
C ASP A 407 20.47 4.23 -11.63
N GLY A 408 20.85 5.48 -11.39
CA GLY A 408 22.22 5.86 -11.08
C GLY A 408 22.74 5.24 -9.79
N VAL A 409 21.98 5.36 -8.70
CA VAL A 409 22.36 4.85 -7.37
C VAL A 409 22.53 3.33 -7.39
N ILE A 410 21.59 2.59 -8.00
CA ILE A 410 21.65 1.12 -8.08
C ILE A 410 22.89 0.69 -8.87
N MET A 411 23.17 1.33 -10.01
CA MET A 411 24.35 1.01 -10.82
C MET A 411 25.65 1.31 -10.09
N ASP A 412 25.73 2.43 -9.36
CA ASP A 412 26.92 2.76 -8.56
C ASP A 412 27.18 1.74 -7.44
N ILE A 413 26.11 1.13 -6.88
CA ILE A 413 26.24 0.03 -5.92
C ILE A 413 26.76 -1.25 -6.63
N PHE A 414 26.24 -1.59 -7.80
CA PHE A 414 26.74 -2.75 -8.58
C PHE A 414 28.22 -2.59 -8.91
N ASP A 415 28.60 -1.43 -9.47
CA ASP A 415 29.97 -1.09 -9.83
C ASP A 415 30.91 -1.15 -8.60
N PHE A 416 30.44 -0.69 -7.44
CA PHE A 416 31.23 -0.78 -6.20
C PHE A 416 31.55 -2.23 -5.83
N PHE A 417 30.55 -3.12 -5.81
CA PHE A 417 30.80 -4.51 -5.43
C PHE A 417 31.66 -5.27 -6.44
N ASP A 418 31.65 -4.88 -7.72
CA ASP A 418 32.62 -5.41 -8.69
C ASP A 418 34.08 -5.09 -8.30
N THR A 419 34.30 -3.91 -7.67
CA THR A 419 35.65 -3.50 -7.25
C THR A 419 36.14 -4.19 -5.99
N THR A 420 35.26 -4.80 -5.19
CA THR A 420 35.68 -5.50 -3.95
C THR A 420 36.46 -6.78 -4.21
N GLY A 421 36.32 -7.38 -5.40
CA GLY A 421 36.93 -8.64 -5.75
C GLY A 421 36.33 -9.87 -5.07
N HIS A 422 35.37 -9.72 -4.17
CA HIS A 422 34.70 -10.79 -3.45
C HIS A 422 33.36 -11.17 -4.09
N PRO A 423 33.00 -12.46 -4.19
CA PRO A 423 31.71 -12.88 -4.70
C PRO A 423 30.56 -12.22 -3.90
N THR A 424 29.65 -11.54 -4.59
CA THR A 424 28.53 -10.84 -3.97
C THR A 424 27.26 -11.06 -4.77
N TYR A 425 26.22 -11.53 -4.10
CA TYR A 425 24.86 -11.67 -4.63
C TYR A 425 24.07 -10.42 -4.27
N ILE A 426 23.72 -9.60 -5.26
CA ILE A 426 23.00 -8.35 -5.06
C ILE A 426 21.58 -8.52 -5.57
N PHE A 427 20.62 -8.44 -4.67
CA PHE A 427 19.18 -8.46 -4.95
C PHE A 427 18.62 -7.04 -4.86
N PHE A 428 17.85 -6.64 -5.85
CA PHE A 428 17.05 -5.43 -5.79
C PHE A 428 15.58 -5.78 -6.00
N THR A 429 14.72 -5.27 -5.15
CA THR A 429 13.28 -5.18 -5.35
C THR A 429 12.75 -3.93 -4.65
N ALA A 430 11.50 -3.53 -4.90
CA ALA A 430 10.85 -2.50 -4.11
C ALA A 430 9.86 -3.13 -3.14
N ASP A 431 9.61 -2.47 -2.03
CA ASP A 431 8.64 -2.91 -1.02
C ASP A 431 7.21 -2.99 -1.57
N HIS A 432 6.80 -2.03 -2.38
CA HIS A 432 5.60 -1.98 -3.22
C HIS A 432 5.82 -1.01 -4.39
N GLY A 433 4.89 -0.99 -5.33
CA GLY A 433 4.86 -0.01 -6.40
C GLY A 433 4.00 1.21 -6.06
N GLU A 434 3.77 2.04 -7.05
CA GLU A 434 3.06 3.32 -6.95
C GLU A 434 2.20 3.53 -8.19
N LEU A 435 0.97 4.02 -8.00
CA LEU A 435 0.13 4.49 -9.09
C LEU A 435 0.48 5.94 -9.41
N THR A 436 0.79 6.21 -10.65
CA THR A 436 1.24 7.53 -11.12
C THR A 436 0.30 8.14 -12.16
N GLY A 437 -0.97 7.75 -12.13
CA GLY A 437 -2.01 8.24 -13.05
C GLY A 437 -2.76 7.13 -13.79
N GLN A 438 -2.43 5.86 -13.57
CA GLN A 438 -3.11 4.72 -14.18
C GLN A 438 -4.61 4.75 -13.84
N ASN A 439 -5.46 4.86 -14.88
CA ASN A 439 -6.91 5.03 -14.70
C ASN A 439 -7.29 6.19 -13.77
N GLY A 440 -6.52 7.30 -13.76
CA GLY A 440 -6.73 8.46 -12.90
C GLY A 440 -6.42 8.22 -11.42
N ARG A 441 -5.74 7.13 -11.08
CA ARG A 441 -5.37 6.77 -9.71
C ARG A 441 -3.93 7.13 -9.41
N PHE A 442 -3.67 7.53 -8.17
CA PHE A 442 -2.35 7.90 -7.66
C PHE A 442 -2.12 7.28 -6.29
N GLY A 443 -0.85 7.14 -5.90
CA GLY A 443 -0.47 6.64 -4.59
C GLY A 443 -0.50 5.13 -4.48
N HIS A 444 -0.47 4.63 -3.25
CA HIS A 444 -0.46 3.21 -2.89
C HIS A 444 -1.45 2.93 -1.74
N ASN A 445 -1.27 1.86 -0.95
CA ASN A 445 -2.16 1.46 0.16
C ASN A 445 -3.52 0.86 -0.27
N GLN A 446 -3.67 0.48 -1.52
CA GLN A 446 -4.83 -0.24 -2.02
C GLN A 446 -4.40 -1.63 -2.46
N VAL A 447 -5.21 -2.65 -2.14
CA VAL A 447 -4.92 -4.03 -2.58
C VAL A 447 -5.22 -4.13 -4.08
N ASP A 448 -4.19 -3.86 -4.88
CA ASP A 448 -4.24 -3.79 -6.35
C ASP A 448 -2.94 -4.36 -6.93
N LEU A 449 -3.06 -5.14 -8.01
CA LEU A 449 -1.90 -5.73 -8.68
C LEU A 449 -0.98 -4.70 -9.33
N ASP A 450 -1.51 -3.56 -9.78
CA ASP A 450 -0.69 -2.48 -10.34
C ASP A 450 0.27 -1.90 -9.28
N ILE A 451 -0.16 -1.90 -8.00
CA ILE A 451 0.70 -1.50 -6.87
C ILE A 451 1.65 -2.64 -6.46
N ALA A 452 1.24 -3.89 -6.67
CA ALA A 452 2.11 -5.03 -6.38
C ALA A 452 3.20 -5.27 -7.44
N ASN A 453 3.09 -4.64 -8.63
CA ASN A 453 4.01 -4.80 -9.74
C ASN A 453 5.33 -4.07 -9.48
N VAL A 454 6.30 -4.76 -8.90
CA VAL A 454 7.62 -4.22 -8.53
C VAL A 454 8.73 -4.83 -9.38
N PRO A 455 9.86 -4.14 -9.57
CA PRO A 455 11.02 -4.74 -10.24
C PRO A 455 11.68 -5.80 -9.36
N PHE A 456 12.18 -6.83 -9.97
CA PHE A 456 13.20 -7.72 -9.42
C PHE A 456 14.45 -7.64 -10.29
N LEU A 457 15.58 -7.27 -9.68
CA LEU A 457 16.88 -7.29 -10.32
C LEU A 457 17.81 -8.15 -9.48
N PHE A 458 18.66 -8.89 -10.14
CA PHE A 458 19.77 -9.59 -9.51
C PHE A 458 21.05 -9.24 -10.27
N TYR A 459 22.11 -8.94 -9.53
CA TYR A 459 23.44 -8.76 -10.07
C TYR A 459 24.46 -9.59 -9.33
N GLY A 460 25.20 -10.43 -10.06
CA GLY A 460 26.25 -11.27 -9.52
C GLY A 460 27.63 -10.59 -9.64
N ALA A 461 28.02 -9.76 -8.66
CA ALA A 461 29.37 -9.18 -8.65
C ALA A 461 30.40 -10.28 -8.31
N ASN A 462 31.35 -10.48 -9.20
CA ASN A 462 32.38 -11.55 -9.06
C ASN A 462 31.78 -12.96 -8.89
N VAL A 463 30.57 -13.21 -9.39
CA VAL A 463 29.88 -14.51 -9.35
C VAL A 463 29.92 -15.15 -10.73
N SER A 464 30.15 -16.47 -10.79
CA SER A 464 30.20 -17.21 -12.05
C SER A 464 28.83 -17.28 -12.73
N GLU A 465 28.81 -17.25 -14.06
CA GLU A 465 27.62 -17.39 -14.89
C GLU A 465 26.75 -18.60 -14.51
N LYS A 466 27.37 -19.75 -14.27
CA LYS A 466 26.69 -20.99 -13.84
C LYS A 466 25.84 -20.76 -12.58
N ARG A 467 26.37 -20.02 -11.59
CA ARG A 467 25.62 -19.71 -10.34
C ARG A 467 24.49 -18.75 -10.58
N VAL A 468 24.70 -17.76 -11.47
CA VAL A 468 23.65 -16.80 -11.85
C VAL A 468 22.49 -17.51 -12.59
N THR A 469 22.82 -18.36 -13.56
CA THR A 469 21.83 -19.15 -14.31
C THR A 469 21.04 -20.10 -13.40
N ALA A 470 21.70 -20.76 -12.45
CA ALA A 470 21.02 -21.60 -11.47
C ALA A 470 20.02 -20.79 -10.62
N LEU A 471 20.41 -19.58 -10.19
CA LEU A 471 19.51 -18.69 -9.45
C LEU A 471 18.30 -18.29 -10.29
N ALA A 472 18.50 -17.93 -11.57
CA ALA A 472 17.42 -17.57 -12.48
C ALA A 472 16.39 -18.69 -12.64
N ASN A 473 16.86 -19.92 -12.84
CA ASN A 473 16.01 -21.10 -12.98
C ASN A 473 15.17 -21.37 -11.73
N ASP A 474 15.76 -21.16 -10.54
CA ASP A 474 15.09 -21.39 -9.26
C ASP A 474 13.99 -20.34 -8.98
N LEU A 475 14.14 -19.10 -9.47
CA LEU A 475 13.19 -18.02 -9.26
C LEU A 475 12.00 -18.07 -10.23
N GLY A 476 12.18 -18.65 -11.41
CA GLY A 476 11.15 -18.67 -12.47
C GLY A 476 10.91 -17.27 -13.09
N ASN A 477 9.80 -17.11 -13.82
CA ASN A 477 9.58 -15.92 -14.68
C ASN A 477 8.85 -14.75 -14.00
N LEU A 478 8.21 -14.96 -12.84
CA LEU A 478 7.52 -13.93 -12.07
C LEU A 478 7.64 -14.28 -10.59
N PRO A 479 8.79 -14.06 -9.98
CA PRO A 479 8.95 -14.32 -8.55
C PRO A 479 8.13 -13.31 -7.75
N ASN A 480 7.63 -13.71 -6.58
CA ASN A 480 7.08 -12.80 -5.59
C ASN A 480 8.06 -12.63 -4.43
N HIS A 481 7.78 -11.72 -3.52
CA HIS A 481 8.64 -11.44 -2.36
C HIS A 481 8.92 -12.69 -1.52
N TYR A 482 7.93 -13.57 -1.33
CA TYR A 482 8.13 -14.82 -0.60
C TYR A 482 9.14 -15.75 -1.29
N VAL A 483 9.04 -15.91 -2.61
CA VAL A 483 9.99 -16.74 -3.40
C VAL A 483 11.40 -16.16 -3.34
N ILE A 484 11.52 -14.83 -3.48
CA ILE A 484 12.81 -14.13 -3.39
C ILE A 484 13.44 -14.33 -2.00
N SER A 485 12.66 -14.06 -0.95
CA SER A 485 13.09 -14.20 0.44
C SER A 485 13.51 -15.63 0.78
N LYS A 486 12.70 -16.62 0.38
CA LYS A 486 13.01 -18.06 0.52
C LYS A 486 14.30 -18.45 -0.19
N LYS A 487 14.58 -17.85 -1.36
CA LYS A 487 15.84 -18.06 -2.08
C LYS A 487 17.03 -17.42 -1.36
N ILE A 488 16.86 -16.22 -0.80
CA ILE A 488 17.89 -15.59 0.04
C ILE A 488 18.18 -16.46 1.26
N ALA A 489 17.16 -16.99 1.94
CA ALA A 489 17.34 -17.93 3.05
C ALA A 489 18.15 -19.18 2.64
N ALA A 490 17.90 -19.72 1.44
CA ALA A 490 18.67 -20.84 0.92
C ALA A 490 20.16 -20.49 0.70
N LEU A 491 20.46 -19.28 0.23
CA LEU A 491 21.85 -18.80 0.11
C LEU A 491 22.51 -18.61 1.48
N LEU A 492 21.74 -18.23 2.50
CA LEU A 492 22.19 -18.14 3.89
C LEU A 492 22.43 -19.53 4.53
N GLY A 493 22.01 -20.61 3.89
CA GLY A 493 22.21 -21.98 4.37
C GLY A 493 20.97 -22.61 5.01
N TYR A 494 19.77 -22.18 4.65
CA TYR A 494 18.53 -22.72 5.19
C TYR A 494 17.51 -23.05 4.10
N LYS A 495 16.97 -24.27 4.16
CA LYS A 495 15.85 -24.69 3.34
C LYS A 495 14.57 -24.52 4.15
N ILE A 496 13.68 -23.64 3.69
CA ILE A 496 12.39 -23.37 4.31
C ILE A 496 11.32 -24.17 3.56
N THR A 497 10.61 -25.04 4.28
CA THR A 497 9.44 -25.77 3.79
C THR A 497 8.19 -25.25 4.50
N ASN A 498 7.28 -24.65 3.74
CA ASN A 498 6.02 -24.15 4.26
C ASN A 498 4.89 -25.13 3.92
N PRO A 499 4.26 -25.81 4.91
CA PRO A 499 3.19 -26.77 4.67
C PRO A 499 1.86 -26.12 4.26
N ASN A 500 1.74 -24.78 4.35
CA ASN A 500 0.54 -24.04 4.01
C ASN A 500 0.62 -23.45 2.58
N GLU A 501 1.77 -23.58 1.90
CA GLU A 501 1.99 -23.04 0.55
C GLU A 501 1.05 -23.69 -0.45
N LYS A 502 0.27 -22.89 -1.19
CA LYS A 502 -0.63 -23.36 -2.24
C LYS A 502 0.07 -23.23 -3.60
N ASN A 503 0.19 -24.33 -4.31
CA ASN A 503 0.84 -24.33 -5.62
C ASN A 503 0.16 -23.35 -6.59
N GLY A 504 0.96 -22.47 -7.18
CA GLY A 504 0.52 -21.48 -8.14
C GLY A 504 -0.33 -20.33 -7.57
N LYS A 505 -0.44 -20.23 -6.24
CA LYS A 505 -1.15 -19.15 -5.57
C LYS A 505 -0.19 -18.25 -4.82
N PHE A 506 -0.58 -16.98 -4.64
CA PHE A 506 0.07 -16.04 -3.73
C PHE A 506 -0.95 -15.10 -3.12
N TYR A 507 -0.54 -14.38 -2.08
CA TYR A 507 -1.37 -13.40 -1.38
C TYR A 507 -0.78 -12.01 -1.50
N LEU A 508 -1.63 -11.04 -1.87
CA LEU A 508 -1.31 -9.63 -1.78
C LEU A 508 -2.01 -9.05 -0.57
N ASN A 509 -1.24 -8.54 0.38
CA ASN A 509 -1.76 -8.01 1.63
C ASN A 509 -1.99 -6.50 1.56
N GLY A 510 -2.93 -6.02 2.37
CA GLY A 510 -3.20 -4.60 2.56
C GLY A 510 -2.18 -3.91 3.48
N THR A 511 -2.65 -2.92 4.25
CA THR A 511 -1.82 -1.99 5.03
C THR A 511 -1.61 -2.37 6.50
N ALA A 512 -2.08 -3.53 6.94
CA ALA A 512 -1.95 -3.97 8.33
C ALA A 512 -1.33 -5.37 8.44
N VAL A 513 -0.40 -5.52 9.38
CA VAL A 513 0.34 -6.77 9.66
C VAL A 513 -0.41 -7.67 10.64
N PHE A 514 -1.34 -7.12 11.42
CA PHE A 514 -1.89 -7.77 12.60
C PHE A 514 -3.39 -8.12 12.45
N GLY A 515 -3.71 -9.06 11.58
CA GLY A 515 -5.07 -9.67 11.50
C GLY A 515 -6.18 -8.75 11.02
N GLU A 516 -5.80 -7.56 10.53
CA GLU A 516 -6.75 -6.54 10.08
C GLU A 516 -6.62 -6.25 8.60
N ALA A 517 -5.60 -6.82 7.99
CA ALA A 517 -5.32 -6.57 6.59
C ALA A 517 -6.35 -7.25 5.71
N GLY A 518 -6.95 -6.48 4.82
CA GLY A 518 -7.51 -7.08 3.64
C GLY A 518 -6.40 -7.75 2.85
N PHE A 519 -6.71 -8.89 2.26
CA PHE A 519 -5.81 -9.56 1.32
C PHE A 519 -6.62 -10.11 0.15
N ILE A 520 -5.93 -10.34 -0.96
CA ILE A 520 -6.48 -11.05 -2.11
C ILE A 520 -5.56 -12.23 -2.41
N GLU A 521 -6.15 -13.41 -2.61
CA GLU A 521 -5.46 -14.58 -3.15
C GLU A 521 -5.51 -14.50 -4.67
N TYR A 522 -4.35 -14.57 -5.32
CA TYR A 522 -4.21 -14.58 -6.76
C TYR A 522 -3.68 -15.91 -7.28
N ASP A 523 -4.10 -16.27 -8.51
CA ASP A 523 -3.47 -17.32 -9.29
C ASP A 523 -2.32 -16.72 -10.11
N ILE A 524 -1.11 -17.28 -9.98
CA ILE A 524 0.08 -16.78 -10.67
C ILE A 524 -0.08 -16.80 -12.20
N LYS A 525 -0.87 -17.76 -12.74
CA LYS A 525 -1.12 -17.85 -14.19
C LYS A 525 -2.00 -16.71 -14.69
N GLU A 526 -2.99 -16.30 -13.87
CA GLU A 526 -3.86 -15.17 -14.21
C GLU A 526 -3.05 -13.87 -14.20
N VAL A 527 -2.17 -13.70 -13.21
CA VAL A 527 -1.31 -12.51 -13.11
C VAL A 527 -0.29 -12.46 -14.24
N LYS A 528 0.36 -13.59 -14.58
CA LYS A 528 1.23 -13.67 -15.75
C LYS A 528 0.53 -13.22 -17.02
N LYS A 529 -0.70 -13.70 -17.25
CA LYS A 529 -1.52 -13.29 -18.40
C LYS A 529 -1.82 -11.79 -18.37
N GLN A 530 -2.11 -11.21 -17.20
CA GLN A 530 -2.36 -9.77 -17.06
C GLN A 530 -1.11 -8.94 -17.37
N TYR A 531 0.07 -9.42 -16.96
CA TYR A 531 1.35 -8.75 -17.21
C TYR A 531 1.98 -9.08 -18.58
N GLY A 532 1.31 -9.91 -19.40
CA GLY A 532 1.86 -10.34 -20.70
C GLY A 532 3.13 -11.19 -20.59
N ILE A 533 3.25 -11.97 -19.54
CA ILE A 533 4.38 -12.88 -19.28
C ILE A 533 3.96 -14.30 -19.63
N ASP A 534 4.67 -14.95 -20.56
CA ASP A 534 4.46 -16.34 -20.99
C ASP A 534 5.04 -17.39 -20.00
#